data_7e60d8230f9eb0988049ad461ccef56c
#
_entry.id   7e60d8230f9eb0988049ad461ccef56c
#
_cell.length_a   1.000
_cell.length_b   1.000
_cell.length_c   1.000
_cell.angle_alpha   90.00
_cell.angle_beta   90.00
_cell.angle_gamma   90.00
#
_symmetry.space_group_name_H-M   'P 1'
#
loop_
_entity.id
_entity.type
_entity.pdbx_description
1 polymer ?
#
loop_
_entity_poly.entity_id
_entity_poly.type
_entity_poly.pdbx_seq_one_letter_code
_entity_poly.pdbx_strand_id
1 'polypeptide(L)'
;LRGLQVVEHCCGVTNLQLGETLPSIAKDMDTISMRVPLGVCAGITPFNFPAMIPLWMFPVAIVCGNTFVLKPSERDPGAAMMLVEMLKECGCPDGVVNVIHGQHDAVNFICDHPAIRAISFVGSDRAGKYIYERGSKNGKRVQSNMGAKNHGVIMP
;
A
#
# COMPACT_ATOMS: atom_id res chain seq x y z
N LEU A 1 -17.96 -4.45 -2.99
CA LEU A 1 -18.32 -3.12 -3.47
C LEU A 1 -17.25 -2.06 -3.15
N ARG A 2 -16.88 -1.84 -1.86
CA ARG A 2 -15.91 -0.79 -1.48
C ARG A 2 -14.50 -0.98 -2.08
N GLY A 3 -14.03 -2.20 -2.23
CA GLY A 3 -12.77 -2.46 -2.93
C GLY A 3 -12.82 -2.05 -4.40
N LEU A 4 -13.93 -2.34 -5.08
CA LEU A 4 -14.14 -1.95 -6.47
C LEU A 4 -14.15 -0.42 -6.63
N GLN A 5 -14.81 0.30 -5.73
CA GLN A 5 -14.82 1.76 -5.75
C GLN A 5 -13.42 2.39 -5.68
N VAL A 6 -12.49 1.75 -4.94
CA VAL A 6 -11.09 2.21 -4.91
C VAL A 6 -10.41 1.94 -6.25
N VAL A 7 -10.64 0.79 -6.87
CA VAL A 7 -10.10 0.48 -8.22
C VAL A 7 -10.64 1.47 -9.26
N GLU A 8 -11.93 1.75 -9.25
CA GLU A 8 -12.55 2.77 -10.10
C GLU A 8 -11.93 4.15 -9.88
N HIS A 9 -11.73 4.54 -8.61
CA HIS A 9 -11.05 5.79 -8.26
C HIS A 9 -9.62 5.84 -8.81
N CYS A 10 -8.89 4.72 -8.79
CA CYS A 10 -7.53 4.64 -9.32
C CYS A 10 -7.45 4.97 -10.81
N CYS A 11 -8.51 4.72 -11.58
CA CYS A 11 -8.55 5.09 -13.01
C CYS A 11 -8.42 6.61 -13.23
N GLY A 12 -8.80 7.41 -12.24
CA GLY A 12 -8.72 8.89 -12.31
C GLY A 12 -7.57 9.51 -11.49
N VAL A 13 -6.81 8.72 -10.77
CA VAL A 13 -5.78 9.22 -9.83
C VAL A 13 -4.64 9.97 -10.54
N THR A 14 -4.38 9.69 -11.80
CA THR A 14 -3.34 10.37 -12.58
C THR A 14 -3.53 11.89 -12.56
N ASN A 15 -4.76 12.39 -12.58
CA ASN A 15 -5.06 13.82 -12.48
C ASN A 15 -4.73 14.41 -11.10
N LEU A 16 -4.63 13.57 -10.05
CA LEU A 16 -4.28 13.98 -8.70
C LEU A 16 -2.76 13.97 -8.45
N GLN A 17 -1.98 13.49 -9.42
CA GLN A 17 -0.52 13.45 -9.34
C GLN A 17 0.15 14.71 -9.93
N LEU A 18 -0.62 15.72 -10.28
CA LEU A 18 -0.09 16.98 -10.77
C LEU A 18 0.88 17.59 -9.76
N GLY A 19 1.96 18.16 -10.28
CA GLY A 19 2.88 18.99 -9.52
C GLY A 19 2.40 20.46 -9.52
N GLU A 20 3.22 21.30 -8.95
CA GLU A 20 2.97 22.74 -8.85
C GLU A 20 4.13 23.51 -9.47
N THR A 21 3.83 24.64 -10.04
CA THR A 21 4.84 25.59 -10.55
C THR A 21 4.64 26.93 -9.85
N LEU A 22 5.70 27.44 -9.25
CA LEU A 22 5.73 28.76 -8.65
C LEU A 22 6.78 29.60 -9.37
N PRO A 23 6.35 30.52 -10.28
CA PRO A 23 7.26 31.39 -10.99
C PRO A 23 7.80 32.51 -10.07
N SER A 24 8.99 32.96 -10.38
CA SER A 24 9.59 34.17 -9.74
C SER A 24 9.66 34.08 -8.20
N ILE A 25 9.99 32.91 -7.66
CA ILE A 25 10.20 32.73 -6.21
C ILE A 25 11.34 33.63 -5.68
N ALA A 26 12.32 33.92 -6.57
CA ALA A 26 13.35 34.91 -6.41
C ALA A 26 13.71 35.46 -7.79
N LYS A 27 14.57 36.47 -7.87
CA LYS A 27 15.04 37.01 -9.15
C LYS A 27 15.68 35.89 -9.99
N ASP A 28 15.16 35.70 -11.19
CA ASP A 28 15.63 34.70 -12.16
C ASP A 28 15.52 33.24 -11.68
N MET A 29 14.54 32.95 -10.79
CA MET A 29 14.36 31.61 -10.20
C MET A 29 12.87 31.23 -10.18
N ASP A 30 12.56 30.11 -10.87
CA ASP A 30 11.27 29.43 -10.80
C ASP A 30 11.40 28.10 -10.04
N THR A 31 10.34 27.68 -9.38
CA THR A 31 10.28 26.39 -8.68
C THR A 31 9.22 25.50 -9.31
N ILE A 32 9.58 24.27 -9.61
CA ILE A 32 8.67 23.25 -10.12
C ILE A 32 8.72 22.03 -9.21
N SER A 33 7.57 21.59 -8.72
CA SER A 33 7.45 20.31 -8.02
C SER A 33 6.92 19.22 -8.94
N MET A 34 7.48 18.03 -8.84
CA MET A 34 7.02 16.85 -9.55
C MET A 34 6.85 15.68 -8.59
N ARG A 35 5.76 14.92 -8.74
CA ARG A 35 5.55 13.69 -7.97
C ARG A 35 6.24 12.54 -8.68
N VAL A 36 7.07 11.80 -7.95
CA VAL A 36 7.82 10.65 -8.47
C VAL A 36 7.49 9.40 -7.66
N PRO A 37 7.54 8.19 -8.28
CA PRO A 37 7.37 6.94 -7.56
C PRO A 37 8.39 6.77 -6.44
N LEU A 38 8.00 6.05 -5.37
CA LEU A 38 8.91 5.64 -4.31
C LEU A 38 9.81 4.46 -4.73
N GLY A 39 9.31 3.63 -5.65
CA GLY A 39 9.94 2.39 -6.09
C GLY A 39 9.17 1.17 -5.62
N VAL A 40 9.78 0.29 -4.84
CA VAL A 40 9.13 -0.90 -4.31
C VAL A 40 8.35 -0.57 -3.03
N CYS A 41 7.05 -0.82 -3.06
CA CYS A 41 6.17 -0.72 -1.91
C CYS A 41 5.69 -2.11 -1.48
N ALA A 42 5.31 -2.26 -0.23
CA ALA A 42 4.76 -3.52 0.27
C ALA A 42 3.43 -3.31 1.00
N GLY A 43 2.57 -4.31 0.93
CA GLY A 43 1.31 -4.37 1.66
C GLY A 43 1.19 -5.65 2.49
N ILE A 44 0.78 -5.52 3.73
CA ILE A 44 0.50 -6.64 4.64
C ILE A 44 -0.96 -6.56 5.01
N THR A 45 -1.75 -7.58 4.64
CA THR A 45 -3.20 -7.55 4.73
C THR A 45 -3.76 -8.61 5.66
N PRO A 46 -4.89 -8.35 6.34
CA PRO A 46 -5.53 -9.26 7.27
C PRO A 46 -6.43 -10.28 6.57
N PHE A 47 -6.93 -11.24 7.32
CA PHE A 47 -7.83 -12.30 6.83
C PHE A 47 -9.30 -11.88 6.77
N ASN A 48 -9.74 -10.90 7.58
CA ASN A 48 -11.16 -10.55 7.74
C ASN A 48 -11.74 -9.76 6.56
N PHE A 49 -10.90 -9.20 5.69
CA PHE A 49 -11.29 -8.56 4.43
C PHE A 49 -10.30 -8.93 3.31
N PRO A 50 -10.26 -10.22 2.91
CA PRO A 50 -9.15 -10.76 2.11
C PRO A 50 -9.11 -10.23 0.67
N ALA A 51 -10.22 -9.69 0.15
CA ALA A 51 -10.27 -9.04 -1.16
C ALA A 51 -10.18 -7.51 -1.05
N MET A 52 -10.92 -6.93 -0.11
CA MET A 52 -11.07 -5.47 -0.02
C MET A 52 -9.76 -4.77 0.32
N ILE A 53 -9.02 -5.27 1.29
CA ILE A 53 -7.80 -4.61 1.76
C ILE A 53 -6.67 -4.66 0.73
N PRO A 54 -6.39 -5.77 0.05
CA PRO A 54 -5.47 -5.75 -1.10
C PRO A 54 -5.83 -4.71 -2.16
N LEU A 55 -7.13 -4.59 -2.51
CA LEU A 55 -7.62 -3.60 -3.47
C LEU A 55 -7.50 -2.14 -2.98
N TRP A 56 -7.31 -1.91 -1.69
CA TRP A 56 -7.00 -0.58 -1.16
C TRP A 56 -5.52 -0.21 -1.30
N MET A 57 -4.66 -1.18 -1.57
CA MET A 57 -3.21 -1.01 -1.53
C MET A 57 -2.57 -1.04 -2.92
N PHE A 58 -2.54 -2.21 -3.58
CA PHE A 58 -1.77 -2.36 -4.81
C PHE A 58 -2.27 -1.50 -5.98
N PRO A 59 -3.59 -1.29 -6.21
CA PRO A 59 -4.03 -0.46 -7.33
C PRO A 59 -3.52 0.99 -7.22
N VAL A 60 -3.59 1.57 -6.03
CA VAL A 60 -3.07 2.93 -5.78
C VAL A 60 -1.55 2.97 -5.95
N ALA A 61 -0.84 1.95 -5.49
CA ALA A 61 0.61 1.88 -5.62
C ALA A 61 1.04 1.85 -7.10
N ILE A 62 0.43 0.97 -7.91
CA ILE A 62 0.82 0.80 -9.31
C ILE A 62 0.44 1.99 -10.18
N VAL A 63 -0.71 2.62 -9.97
CA VAL A 63 -1.10 3.82 -10.73
C VAL A 63 -0.20 5.01 -10.43
N CYS A 64 0.43 5.03 -9.25
CA CYS A 64 1.47 6.00 -8.88
C CYS A 64 2.87 5.60 -9.36
N GLY A 65 3.00 4.58 -10.21
CA GLY A 65 4.27 4.16 -10.82
C GLY A 65 5.15 3.29 -9.93
N ASN A 66 4.63 2.73 -8.84
CA ASN A 66 5.39 1.85 -7.95
C ASN A 66 5.20 0.38 -8.33
N THR A 67 6.15 -0.47 -7.96
CA THR A 67 5.96 -1.92 -7.89
C THR A 67 5.51 -2.31 -6.49
N PHE A 68 4.84 -3.44 -6.36
CA PHE A 68 4.18 -3.81 -5.12
C PHE A 68 4.44 -5.26 -4.72
N VAL A 69 4.79 -5.48 -3.46
CA VAL A 69 4.91 -6.80 -2.83
C VAL A 69 3.74 -6.95 -1.87
N LEU A 70 2.82 -7.86 -2.18
CA LEU A 70 1.66 -8.16 -1.37
C LEU A 70 1.93 -9.39 -0.50
N LYS A 71 1.78 -9.25 0.82
CA LYS A 71 1.73 -10.37 1.76
C LYS A 71 0.31 -10.50 2.32
N PRO A 72 -0.52 -11.37 1.75
CA PRO A 72 -1.84 -11.66 2.32
C PRO A 72 -1.72 -12.40 3.65
N SER A 73 -2.83 -12.50 4.37
CA SER A 73 -2.87 -13.35 5.56
C SER A 73 -2.62 -14.81 5.18
N GLU A 74 -1.84 -15.50 5.98
CA GLU A 74 -1.59 -16.94 5.83
C GLU A 74 -2.85 -17.79 6.07
N ARG A 75 -3.87 -17.21 6.69
CA ARG A 75 -5.15 -17.88 6.98
C ARG A 75 -6.10 -17.91 5.81
N ASP A 76 -6.06 -16.88 4.98
CA ASP A 76 -6.97 -16.74 3.84
C ASP A 76 -6.29 -15.94 2.71
N PRO A 77 -5.36 -16.54 1.97
CA PRO A 77 -4.70 -15.90 0.86
C PRO A 77 -5.49 -15.99 -0.47
N GLY A 78 -6.51 -16.85 -0.56
CA GLY A 78 -7.15 -17.24 -1.81
C GLY A 78 -7.70 -16.05 -2.60
N ALA A 79 -8.46 -15.17 -1.94
CA ALA A 79 -9.05 -14.01 -2.62
C ALA A 79 -7.97 -13.03 -3.14
N ALA A 80 -6.89 -12.82 -2.40
CA ALA A 80 -5.78 -11.98 -2.85
C ALA A 80 -5.07 -12.57 -4.07
N MET A 81 -4.88 -13.90 -4.10
CA MET A 81 -4.30 -14.61 -5.26
C MET A 81 -5.16 -14.45 -6.50
N MET A 82 -6.47 -14.68 -6.40
CA MET A 82 -7.40 -14.50 -7.52
C MET A 82 -7.35 -13.08 -8.08
N LEU A 83 -7.27 -12.06 -7.23
CA LEU A 83 -7.20 -10.66 -7.67
C LEU A 83 -5.90 -10.38 -8.44
N VAL A 84 -4.77 -10.95 -8.03
CA VAL A 84 -3.49 -10.76 -8.73
C VAL A 84 -3.46 -11.54 -10.04
N GLU A 85 -4.06 -12.73 -10.09
CA GLU A 85 -4.26 -13.49 -11.34
C GLU A 85 -5.12 -12.71 -12.34
N MET A 86 -6.26 -12.17 -11.90
CA MET A 86 -7.11 -11.30 -12.73
C MET A 86 -6.36 -10.06 -13.22
N LEU A 87 -5.53 -9.46 -12.37
CA LEU A 87 -4.71 -8.32 -12.76
C LEU A 87 -3.72 -8.67 -13.89
N LYS A 88 -3.12 -9.86 -13.82
CA LYS A 88 -2.25 -10.39 -14.88
C LYS A 88 -3.03 -10.64 -16.17
N GLU A 89 -4.23 -11.23 -16.09
CA GLU A 89 -5.12 -11.42 -17.23
C GLU A 89 -5.51 -10.10 -17.90
N CYS A 90 -5.64 -9.04 -17.12
CA CYS A 90 -5.88 -7.68 -17.62
C CYS A 90 -4.65 -7.01 -18.27
N GLY A 91 -3.52 -7.71 -18.35
CA GLY A 91 -2.33 -7.22 -19.03
C GLY A 91 -1.34 -6.45 -18.15
N CYS A 92 -1.45 -6.55 -16.82
CA CYS A 92 -0.43 -5.98 -15.94
C CYS A 92 0.91 -6.68 -16.18
N PRO A 93 2.01 -5.96 -16.43
CA PRO A 93 3.31 -6.56 -16.67
C PRO A 93 3.80 -7.40 -15.49
N ASP A 94 4.49 -8.49 -15.79
CA ASP A 94 5.12 -9.33 -14.77
C ASP A 94 6.09 -8.51 -13.91
N GLY A 95 6.09 -8.76 -12.59
CA GLY A 95 6.94 -8.07 -11.62
C GLY A 95 6.36 -6.78 -11.06
N VAL A 96 5.28 -6.23 -11.61
CA VAL A 96 4.64 -5.02 -11.06
C VAL A 96 3.96 -5.32 -9.73
N VAL A 97 3.21 -6.43 -9.64
CA VAL A 97 2.65 -6.93 -8.37
C VAL A 97 3.14 -8.35 -8.15
N ASN A 98 3.74 -8.58 -6.98
CA ASN A 98 4.26 -9.87 -6.57
C ASN A 98 3.63 -10.28 -5.25
N VAL A 99 3.33 -11.56 -5.08
CA VAL A 99 2.76 -12.08 -3.84
C VAL A 99 3.79 -12.93 -3.12
N ILE A 100 3.96 -12.71 -1.84
CA ILE A 100 4.76 -13.55 -0.95
C ILE A 100 3.88 -14.09 0.17
N HIS A 101 4.10 -15.34 0.53
CA HIS A 101 3.42 -15.98 1.65
C HIS A 101 4.34 -16.11 2.85
N GLY A 102 3.77 -16.22 4.03
CA GLY A 102 4.50 -16.43 5.26
C GLY A 102 3.92 -15.64 6.43
N GLN A 103 4.53 -15.81 7.57
CA GLN A 103 4.17 -15.17 8.84
C GLN A 103 5.24 -14.14 9.25
N HIS A 104 5.81 -14.32 10.43
CA HIS A 104 6.77 -13.36 11.00
C HIS A 104 8.02 -13.14 10.15
N ASP A 105 8.55 -14.19 9.51
CA ASP A 105 9.77 -14.08 8.70
C ASP A 105 9.53 -13.23 7.45
N ALA A 106 8.38 -13.42 6.80
CA ALA A 106 8.00 -12.58 5.65
C ALA A 106 7.76 -11.12 6.05
N VAL A 107 7.14 -10.89 7.22
CA VAL A 107 6.95 -9.54 7.77
C VAL A 107 8.30 -8.89 8.08
N ASN A 108 9.21 -9.62 8.72
CA ASN A 108 10.55 -9.13 9.03
C ASN A 108 11.33 -8.80 7.77
N PHE A 109 11.28 -9.67 6.75
CA PHE A 109 11.88 -9.41 5.45
C PHE A 109 11.36 -8.09 4.85
N ILE A 110 10.04 -7.88 4.85
CA ILE A 110 9.44 -6.64 4.33
C ILE A 110 9.95 -5.42 5.11
N CYS A 111 10.03 -5.52 6.44
CA CYS A 111 10.51 -4.42 7.29
C CYS A 111 12.01 -4.13 7.10
N ASP A 112 12.82 -5.12 6.76
CA ASP A 112 14.27 -5.00 6.76
C ASP A 112 14.85 -4.77 5.36
N HIS A 113 14.23 -5.31 4.30
CA HIS A 113 14.80 -5.31 2.97
C HIS A 113 14.99 -3.89 2.40
N PRO A 114 16.20 -3.48 2.01
CA PRO A 114 16.52 -2.09 1.68
C PRO A 114 15.82 -1.56 0.42
N ALA A 115 15.43 -2.44 -0.51
CA ALA A 115 14.71 -2.03 -1.72
C ALA A 115 13.25 -1.61 -1.44
N ILE A 116 12.64 -2.10 -0.36
CA ILE A 116 11.27 -1.71 0.01
C ILE A 116 11.31 -0.33 0.67
N ARG A 117 10.59 0.63 0.10
CA ARG A 117 10.57 2.03 0.52
C ARG A 117 9.38 2.41 1.39
N ALA A 118 8.26 1.72 1.20
CA ALA A 118 7.05 1.99 1.96
C ALA A 118 6.31 0.70 2.30
N ILE A 119 5.65 0.69 3.45
CA ILE A 119 4.83 -0.41 3.93
C ILE A 119 3.44 0.13 4.27
N SER A 120 2.41 -0.52 3.75
CA SER A 120 1.02 -0.34 4.17
C SER A 120 0.56 -1.59 4.92
N PHE A 121 0.06 -1.41 6.12
CA PHE A 121 -0.38 -2.49 7.00
C PHE A 121 -1.81 -2.26 7.48
N VAL A 122 -2.60 -3.32 7.46
CA VAL A 122 -3.89 -3.39 8.14
C VAL A 122 -3.95 -4.66 8.98
N GLY A 123 -4.27 -4.53 10.26
CA GLY A 123 -4.36 -5.68 11.17
C GLY A 123 -4.46 -5.29 12.64
N SER A 124 -3.90 -6.13 13.53
CA SER A 124 -3.94 -5.91 14.96
C SER A 124 -2.98 -4.80 15.43
N ASP A 125 -3.30 -4.16 16.53
CA ASP A 125 -2.47 -3.11 17.16
C ASP A 125 -1.05 -3.61 17.46
N ARG A 126 -0.93 -4.82 17.99
CA ARG A 126 0.37 -5.41 18.33
C ARG A 126 1.26 -5.55 17.09
N ALA A 127 0.71 -6.11 16.02
CA ALA A 127 1.46 -6.29 14.78
C ALA A 127 1.79 -4.95 14.12
N GLY A 128 0.83 -4.02 14.13
CA GLY A 128 1.03 -2.70 13.53
C GLY A 128 2.09 -1.86 14.22
N LYS A 129 2.13 -1.87 15.56
CA LYS A 129 3.20 -1.22 16.33
C LYS A 129 4.57 -1.82 16.00
N TYR A 130 4.65 -3.14 16.00
CA TYR A 130 5.91 -3.84 15.66
C TYR A 130 6.41 -3.47 14.24
N ILE A 131 5.52 -3.51 13.25
CA ILE A 131 5.86 -3.19 11.86
C ILE A 131 6.26 -1.72 11.74
N TYR A 132 5.53 -0.82 12.41
CA TYR A 132 5.84 0.59 12.42
C TYR A 132 7.22 0.88 12.99
N GLU A 133 7.52 0.35 14.15
CA GLU A 133 8.81 0.54 14.83
C GLU A 133 9.97 -0.02 13.99
N ARG A 134 9.84 -1.28 13.52
CA ARG A 134 10.89 -1.94 12.75
C ARG A 134 11.09 -1.32 11.38
N GLY A 135 10.02 -1.03 10.66
CA GLY A 135 10.09 -0.43 9.33
C GLY A 135 10.62 1.00 9.37
N SER A 136 10.15 1.81 10.31
CA SER A 136 10.63 3.19 10.48
C SER A 136 12.10 3.25 10.88
N LYS A 137 12.56 2.34 11.75
CA LYS A 137 13.97 2.21 12.10
C LYS A 137 14.86 1.95 10.87
N ASN A 138 14.33 1.25 9.88
CA ASN A 138 15.00 0.96 8.61
C ASN A 138 14.71 2.03 7.53
N GLY A 139 14.26 3.21 7.92
CA GLY A 139 14.06 4.36 7.02
C GLY A 139 12.87 4.24 6.07
N LYS A 140 11.92 3.34 6.32
CA LYS A 140 10.74 3.16 5.48
C LYS A 140 9.59 4.07 5.89
N ARG A 141 8.77 4.45 4.92
CA ARG A 141 7.46 5.05 5.21
C ARG A 141 6.52 3.92 5.63
N VAL A 142 5.94 4.03 6.82
CA VAL A 142 5.00 3.00 7.32
C VAL A 142 3.66 3.66 7.63
N GLN A 143 2.62 3.12 6.99
CA GLN A 143 1.24 3.44 7.31
C GLN A 143 0.61 2.21 7.96
N SER A 144 0.18 2.35 9.21
CA SER A 144 -0.47 1.27 9.95
C SER A 144 -1.91 1.66 10.29
N ASN A 145 -2.85 0.88 9.78
CA ASN A 145 -4.27 0.95 10.15
C ASN A 145 -4.56 -0.21 11.11
N MET A 146 -4.74 0.13 12.38
CA MET A 146 -4.74 -0.84 13.48
C MET A 146 -6.02 -0.74 14.29
N GLY A 147 -6.54 -1.92 14.68
CA GLY A 147 -7.48 -2.12 15.77
C GLY A 147 -8.81 -1.39 15.70
N ALA A 148 -9.17 -0.79 14.60
CA ALA A 148 -10.34 0.05 14.41
C ALA A 148 -10.54 1.09 15.56
N LYS A 149 -11.17 2.21 15.29
CA LYS A 149 -11.45 3.25 16.31
C LYS A 149 -12.96 3.37 16.50
N ASN A 150 -13.57 2.26 16.87
CA ASN A 150 -15.00 2.18 17.06
C ASN A 150 -15.38 2.74 18.43
N HIS A 151 -16.41 3.56 18.45
CA HIS A 151 -17.03 4.05 19.66
C HIS A 151 -18.41 3.38 19.80
N GLY A 152 -18.71 2.87 20.99
CA GLY A 152 -20.01 2.26 21.31
C GLY A 152 -20.72 3.06 22.41
N VAL A 153 -22.00 3.31 22.24
CA VAL A 153 -22.85 3.86 23.29
C VAL A 153 -23.82 2.74 23.70
N ILE A 154 -23.73 2.35 24.97
CA ILE A 154 -24.66 1.36 25.56
C ILE A 154 -25.73 2.15 26.30
N MET A 155 -26.95 2.03 25.82
CA MET A 155 -28.12 2.64 26.49
C MET A 155 -28.61 1.75 27.61
N PRO A 156 -29.18 2.31 28.70
CA PRO A 156 -29.76 1.53 29.82
C PRO A 156 -30.96 0.73 29.40
#